data_a9c3453f54802dcdc4ad57dbd91d7041
#
_entry.id   a9c3453f54802dcdc4ad57dbd91d7041
#
_cell.length_a   1.000
_cell.length_b   1.000
_cell.length_c   1.000
_cell.angle_alpha   90.00
_cell.angle_beta   90.00
_cell.angle_gamma   90.00
#
_symmetry.space_group_name_H-M   'P 1'
#
loop_
_entity.id
_entity.type
_entity.pdbx_description
1 polymer ?
#
loop_
_entity_poly.entity_id
_entity_poly.type
_entity_poly.pdbx_seq_one_letter_code
_entity_poly.pdbx_strand_id
1 'polypeptide(L)'
;MANFSKARDIARTAPPSFQNKLFYCSFVSKYHEDYEIAIGYKDGAEVCLTNKSKEKLEALYEASMTSEDYNTDYEKGFRSAIKDYIKENY
;
A
#
# COMPACT_ATOMS: atom_id res chain seq x y z
N MET A 1 11.74 -20.86 -8.02
CA MET A 1 11.86 -19.41 -8.21
C MET A 1 10.53 -18.72 -7.95
N ALA A 2 10.58 -17.56 -7.35
CA ALA A 2 9.37 -16.81 -7.06
C ALA A 2 8.62 -16.44 -8.35
N ASN A 3 7.30 -16.53 -8.31
CA ASN A 3 6.43 -16.29 -9.44
C ASN A 3 6.06 -14.81 -9.54
N PHE A 4 7.08 -13.98 -9.65
CA PHE A 4 6.91 -12.53 -9.63
C PHE A 4 6.01 -12.05 -10.76
N SER A 5 6.21 -12.57 -11.97
CA SER A 5 5.39 -12.19 -13.12
C SER A 5 3.92 -12.49 -12.91
N LYS A 6 3.63 -13.63 -12.28
CA LYS A 6 2.25 -14.03 -11.99
C LYS A 6 1.62 -13.08 -10.96
N ALA A 7 2.36 -12.74 -9.90
CA ALA A 7 1.86 -11.81 -8.89
C ALA A 7 1.60 -10.43 -9.48
N ARG A 8 2.49 -9.97 -10.36
CA ARG A 8 2.33 -8.70 -11.06
C ARG A 8 1.09 -8.71 -11.95
N ASP A 9 0.88 -9.79 -12.68
CA ASP A 9 -0.27 -9.92 -13.56
C ASP A 9 -1.58 -9.94 -12.78
N ILE A 10 -1.61 -10.64 -11.65
CA ILE A 10 -2.78 -10.64 -10.77
C ILE A 10 -3.09 -9.22 -10.30
N ALA A 11 -2.07 -8.49 -9.85
CA ALA A 11 -2.25 -7.13 -9.37
C ALA A 11 -2.74 -6.17 -10.47
N ARG A 12 -2.35 -6.40 -11.72
CA ARG A 12 -2.73 -5.55 -12.85
C ARG A 12 -4.10 -5.89 -13.42
N THR A 13 -4.44 -7.17 -13.49
CA THR A 13 -5.64 -7.64 -14.16
C THR A 13 -6.82 -7.82 -13.24
N ALA A 14 -6.59 -8.08 -11.96
CA ALA A 14 -7.67 -8.18 -10.99
C ALA A 14 -8.28 -6.80 -10.74
N PRO A 15 -9.57 -6.73 -10.41
CA PRO A 15 -10.15 -5.47 -9.95
C PRO A 15 -9.29 -4.90 -8.83
N PRO A 16 -9.03 -3.59 -8.82
CA PRO A 16 -8.20 -3.00 -7.78
C PRO A 16 -8.85 -3.21 -6.42
N SER A 17 -8.23 -4.05 -5.61
CA SER A 17 -8.66 -4.29 -4.25
C SER A 17 -7.46 -4.15 -3.34
N PHE A 18 -7.73 -3.76 -2.11
CA PHE A 18 -6.71 -3.63 -1.09
C PHE A 18 -5.95 -4.94 -0.88
N GLN A 19 -6.67 -6.06 -0.79
CA GLN A 19 -6.04 -7.36 -0.54
C GLN A 19 -5.15 -7.81 -1.69
N ASN A 20 -5.57 -7.59 -2.93
CA ASN A 20 -4.76 -7.95 -4.08
C ASN A 20 -3.48 -7.12 -4.15
N LYS A 21 -3.58 -5.83 -3.89
CA LYS A 21 -2.41 -4.96 -3.86
C LYS A 21 -1.49 -5.30 -2.70
N LEU A 22 -2.04 -5.63 -1.55
CA LEU A 22 -1.25 -6.04 -0.40
C LEU A 22 -0.48 -7.32 -0.69
N PHE A 23 -1.12 -8.30 -1.31
CA PHE A 23 -0.45 -9.53 -1.73
C PHE A 23 0.72 -9.22 -2.67
N TYR A 24 0.46 -8.41 -3.69
CA TYR A 24 1.50 -8.05 -4.66
C TYR A 24 2.66 -7.31 -3.99
N CYS A 25 2.35 -6.33 -3.14
CA CYS A 25 3.38 -5.55 -2.45
C CYS A 25 4.21 -6.40 -1.50
N SER A 26 3.59 -7.36 -0.81
CA SER A 26 4.32 -8.29 0.05
C SER A 26 5.28 -9.15 -0.76
N PHE A 27 4.84 -9.59 -1.93
CA PHE A 27 5.66 -10.38 -2.83
C PHE A 27 6.85 -9.55 -3.34
N VAL A 28 6.57 -8.33 -3.82
CA VAL A 28 7.60 -7.44 -4.34
C VAL A 28 8.62 -7.07 -3.26
N SER A 29 8.15 -6.74 -2.06
CA SER A 29 9.05 -6.35 -0.98
C SER A 29 9.98 -7.48 -0.56
N LYS A 30 9.60 -8.72 -0.84
CA LYS A 30 10.43 -9.86 -0.50
C LYS A 30 11.45 -10.21 -1.58
N TYR A 31 11.10 -9.98 -2.84
CA TYR A 31 11.88 -10.55 -3.94
C TYR A 31 12.36 -9.54 -4.98
N HIS A 32 12.04 -8.27 -4.84
CA HIS A 32 12.28 -7.31 -5.93
C HIS A 32 12.71 -5.94 -5.47
N GLU A 33 13.17 -5.17 -6.43
CA GLU A 33 13.80 -3.88 -6.26
C GLU A 33 12.82 -2.70 -6.11
N ASP A 34 11.63 -2.80 -6.69
CA ASP A 34 10.60 -1.75 -6.56
C ASP A 34 10.01 -1.73 -5.17
N TYR A 35 10.86 -1.96 -4.19
CA TYR A 35 10.31 -2.29 -2.90
C TYR A 35 10.07 -1.09 -2.00
N GLU A 36 10.56 0.09 -2.36
CA GLU A 36 10.25 1.28 -1.57
C GLU A 36 8.74 1.57 -1.57
N ILE A 37 8.10 1.55 -2.75
CA ILE A 37 6.65 1.68 -2.85
C ILE A 37 5.96 0.51 -2.17
N ALA A 38 6.46 -0.70 -2.40
CA ALA A 38 5.86 -1.90 -1.84
C ALA A 38 5.94 -1.92 -0.32
N ILE A 39 7.07 -1.53 0.26
CA ILE A 39 7.22 -1.42 1.71
C ILE A 39 6.30 -0.35 2.26
N GLY A 40 6.22 0.81 1.61
CA GLY A 40 5.33 1.86 2.03
C GLY A 40 3.88 1.40 2.04
N TYR A 41 3.45 0.76 0.97
CA TYR A 41 2.08 0.23 0.88
C TYR A 41 1.81 -0.82 1.97
N LYS A 42 2.75 -1.74 2.15
CA LYS A 42 2.62 -2.77 3.17
C LYS A 42 2.52 -2.18 4.57
N ASP A 43 3.36 -1.21 4.88
CA ASP A 43 3.34 -0.54 6.18
C ASP A 43 2.04 0.24 6.38
N GLY A 44 1.57 0.93 5.35
CA GLY A 44 0.29 1.62 5.39
C GLY A 44 -0.87 0.65 5.60
N ALA A 45 -0.81 -0.52 4.94
CA ALA A 45 -1.82 -1.55 5.10
C ALA A 45 -1.85 -2.09 6.54
N GLU A 46 -0.69 -2.32 7.14
CA GLU A 46 -0.61 -2.77 8.53
C GLU A 46 -1.20 -1.73 9.48
N VAL A 47 -0.94 -0.46 9.25
CA VAL A 47 -1.53 0.62 10.03
C VAL A 47 -3.05 0.62 9.90
N CYS A 48 -3.56 0.45 8.67
CA CYS A 48 -5.00 0.37 8.44
C CYS A 48 -5.65 -0.79 9.18
N LEU A 49 -5.04 -1.97 9.11
CA LEU A 49 -5.58 -3.15 9.76
C LEU A 49 -5.54 -3.03 11.29
N THR A 50 -4.60 -2.28 11.81
CA THR A 50 -4.46 -2.06 13.24
C THR A 50 -5.43 -1.02 13.77
N ASN A 51 -5.55 0.12 13.10
CA ASN A 51 -6.34 1.25 13.59
C ASN A 51 -7.81 1.17 13.22
N LYS A 52 -8.15 0.81 11.99
CA LYS A 52 -9.51 0.64 11.50
C LYS A 52 -10.45 1.83 11.75
N SER A 53 -9.92 3.01 11.99
CA SER A 53 -10.71 4.23 12.21
C SER A 53 -10.52 5.15 11.02
N LYS A 54 -11.60 5.49 10.35
CA LYS A 54 -11.53 6.37 9.18
C LYS A 54 -10.88 7.70 9.52
N GLU A 55 -11.26 8.29 10.66
CA GLU A 55 -10.71 9.58 11.08
C GLU A 55 -9.20 9.51 11.30
N LYS A 56 -8.73 8.46 11.98
CA LYS A 56 -7.29 8.28 12.21
C LYS A 56 -6.54 8.05 10.93
N LEU A 57 -7.11 7.27 10.02
CA LEU A 57 -6.48 6.98 8.74
C LEU A 57 -6.41 8.22 7.86
N GLU A 58 -7.45 9.04 7.86
CA GLU A 58 -7.44 10.30 7.14
C GLU A 58 -6.41 11.27 7.72
N ALA A 59 -6.26 11.29 9.05
CA ALA A 59 -5.24 12.11 9.70
C ALA A 59 -3.83 11.67 9.32
N LEU A 60 -3.59 10.36 9.24
CA LEU A 60 -2.31 9.82 8.81
C LEU A 60 -2.02 10.15 7.35
N TYR A 61 -3.04 10.08 6.50
CA TYR A 61 -2.90 10.47 5.09
C TYR A 61 -2.48 11.94 4.97
N GLU A 62 -3.15 12.82 5.69
CA GLU A 62 -2.82 14.25 5.69
C GLU A 62 -1.42 14.51 6.25
N ALA A 63 -1.04 13.80 7.31
CA ALA A 63 0.30 13.91 7.87
C ALA A 63 1.37 13.55 6.84
N SER A 64 1.11 12.49 6.05
CA SER A 64 2.02 12.09 4.98
C SER A 64 2.12 13.16 3.89
N MET A 65 0.99 13.80 3.55
CA MET A 65 0.97 14.86 2.53
C MET A 65 1.72 16.11 2.95
N THR A 66 1.78 16.39 4.26
CA THR A 66 2.47 17.56 4.79
C THR A 66 3.91 17.28 5.22
N SER A 67 4.34 16.02 5.14
CA SER A 67 5.71 15.62 5.46
C SER A 67 6.69 16.15 4.43
N GLU A 68 7.92 16.42 4.86
CA GLU A 68 9.01 16.77 3.97
C GLU A 68 9.29 15.67 2.94
N ASP A 69 9.01 14.44 3.32
CA ASP A 69 9.24 13.25 2.48
C ASP A 69 8.01 12.84 1.68
N TYR A 70 7.00 13.71 1.56
CA TYR A 70 5.71 13.37 0.94
C TYR A 70 5.85 12.80 -0.48
N ASN A 71 6.89 13.17 -1.20
CA ASN A 71 7.09 12.77 -2.59
C ASN A 71 7.98 11.53 -2.74
N THR A 72 8.41 10.91 -1.64
CA THR A 72 9.18 9.67 -1.73
C THR A 72 8.28 8.51 -2.13
N ASP A 73 8.88 7.49 -2.73
CA ASP A 73 8.13 6.29 -3.11
C ASP A 73 7.50 5.61 -1.90
N TYR A 74 8.22 5.59 -0.77
CA TYR A 74 7.67 5.04 0.47
C TYR A 74 6.38 5.74 0.87
N GLU A 75 6.39 7.08 0.94
CA GLU A 75 5.21 7.84 1.34
C GLU A 75 4.07 7.71 0.34
N LYS A 76 4.38 7.66 -0.94
CA LYS A 76 3.36 7.41 -1.96
C LYS A 76 2.69 6.06 -1.78
N GLY A 77 3.47 5.02 -1.50
CA GLY A 77 2.94 3.69 -1.23
C GLY A 77 2.08 3.68 0.03
N PHE A 78 2.56 4.32 1.08
CA PHE A 78 1.84 4.43 2.36
C PHE A 78 0.46 5.08 2.16
N ARG A 79 0.41 6.22 1.47
CA ARG A 79 -0.86 6.91 1.20
C ARG A 79 -1.79 6.09 0.32
N SER A 80 -1.23 5.38 -0.67
CA SER A 80 -2.04 4.51 -1.53
C SER A 80 -2.75 3.43 -0.75
N ALA A 81 -2.08 2.84 0.24
CA ALA A 81 -2.68 1.81 1.08
C ALA A 81 -3.84 2.37 1.89
N ILE A 82 -3.66 3.53 2.50
CA ILE A 82 -4.72 4.17 3.28
C ILE A 82 -5.92 4.50 2.38
N LYS A 83 -5.67 5.07 1.22
CA LYS A 83 -6.71 5.44 0.27
C LYS A 83 -7.50 4.21 -0.19
N ASP A 84 -6.80 3.13 -0.55
CA ASP A 84 -7.45 1.92 -1.01
C ASP A 84 -8.28 1.26 0.10
N TYR A 85 -7.75 1.25 1.32
CA TYR A 85 -8.46 0.67 2.46
C TYR A 85 -9.76 1.45 2.76
N ILE A 86 -9.68 2.77 2.79
CA ILE A 86 -10.85 3.61 3.04
C ILE A 86 -11.89 3.38 1.94
N LYS A 87 -11.44 3.34 0.70
CA LYS A 87 -12.35 3.12 -0.44
C LYS A 87 -13.09 1.80 -0.34
N GLU A 88 -12.44 0.74 0.12
CA GLU A 88 -13.06 -0.58 0.21
C GLU A 88 -13.93 -0.77 1.44
N ASN A 89 -13.65 -0.06 2.53
CA ASN A 89 -14.28 -0.32 3.82
C ASN A 89 -15.21 0.80 4.31
N TYR A 90 -15.16 1.93 3.68
CA TYR A 90 -15.96 3.09 4.04
C TYR A 90 -16.52 3.77 2.79
#